data_719bfd57145376487d09d1ccbc1c462e
#
_entry.id   719bfd57145376487d09d1ccbc1c462e
#
_cell.length_a   1.000
_cell.length_b   1.000
_cell.length_c   1.000
_cell.angle_alpha   90.00
_cell.angle_beta   90.00
_cell.angle_gamma   90.00
#
_symmetry.space_group_name_H-M   'P 1'
#
loop_
_entity.id
_entity.type
_entity.pdbx_description
1 polymer ?
#
loop_
_entity_poly.entity_id
_entity_poly.type
_entity_poly.pdbx_seq_one_letter_code
_entity_poly.pdbx_strand_id
1 'polypeptide(L)'
;MLGRKRRWKLMLLLILMGLIWSFLGLRARLWPVVRSLARTQVTNTASDLINDAILEQIMDGQIQYDRIVYFEKDLNGRITALKTNMAEVNRLKTETLNLINDEILAQDTENLGVSLGSLILPEFFSGKGPSIPVRILAIRNSDASFQSEFTEAGINQTLQKLRMDVIVDVTILVLGQTETFTVSSQMVVAETIIVGDVPATYLQTGGDYGSQRENQGAA
;
A
#
# COMPACT_ATOMS: atom_id res chain seq x y z
N MET A 1 63.40 -34.07 -6.60
CA MET A 1 62.06 -34.16 -7.20
C MET A 1 60.94 -33.65 -6.30
N LEU A 2 61.14 -33.30 -5.07
CA LEU A 2 60.14 -32.76 -4.13
C LEU A 2 59.67 -31.32 -4.44
N GLY A 3 60.49 -30.51 -5.14
CA GLY A 3 60.14 -29.10 -5.42
C GLY A 3 59.00 -28.89 -6.42
N ARG A 4 58.82 -29.77 -7.38
CA ARG A 4 57.80 -29.62 -8.44
C ARG A 4 56.38 -29.91 -7.93
N LYS A 5 56.22 -30.94 -7.09
CA LYS A 5 54.91 -31.27 -6.44
C LYS A 5 54.49 -30.22 -5.42
N ARG A 6 55.42 -29.58 -4.72
CA ARG A 6 55.19 -28.51 -3.76
C ARG A 6 54.78 -27.20 -4.47
N ARG A 7 55.42 -26.88 -5.60
CA ARG A 7 55.02 -25.73 -6.43
C ARG A 7 53.64 -25.89 -7.02
N TRP A 8 53.26 -27.09 -7.44
CA TRP A 8 51.91 -27.39 -7.95
C TRP A 8 50.83 -27.22 -6.87
N LYS A 9 51.09 -27.71 -5.65
CA LYS A 9 50.20 -27.53 -4.50
C LYS A 9 50.02 -26.04 -4.14
N LEU A 10 51.12 -25.27 -4.19
CA LEU A 10 51.06 -23.83 -3.95
C LEU A 10 50.29 -23.08 -5.04
N MET A 11 50.46 -23.48 -6.33
CA MET A 11 49.69 -22.92 -7.43
C MET A 11 48.19 -23.23 -7.32
N LEU A 12 47.84 -24.45 -6.97
CA LEU A 12 46.43 -24.85 -6.73
C LEU A 12 45.83 -24.06 -5.56
N LEU A 13 46.59 -23.85 -4.48
CA LEU A 13 46.12 -23.07 -3.32
C LEU A 13 45.90 -21.59 -3.69
N LEU A 14 46.79 -21.01 -4.50
CA LEU A 14 46.65 -19.62 -4.98
C LEU A 14 45.43 -19.46 -5.92
N ILE A 15 45.21 -20.45 -6.81
CA ILE A 15 44.02 -20.47 -7.69
C ILE A 15 42.73 -20.59 -6.86
N LEU A 16 42.73 -21.51 -5.88
CA LEU A 16 41.59 -21.69 -4.99
C LEU A 16 41.29 -20.41 -4.18
N MET A 17 42.33 -19.78 -3.65
CA MET A 17 42.22 -18.51 -2.93
C MET A 17 41.70 -17.38 -3.82
N GLY A 18 42.18 -17.31 -5.08
CA GLY A 18 41.70 -16.36 -6.08
C GLY A 18 40.19 -16.59 -6.43
N LEU A 19 39.79 -17.85 -6.58
CA LEU A 19 38.36 -18.21 -6.80
C LEU A 19 37.47 -17.80 -5.61
N ILE A 20 37.96 -18.06 -4.38
CA ILE A 20 37.22 -17.67 -3.17
C ILE A 20 37.09 -16.13 -3.10
N TRP A 21 38.18 -15.41 -3.36
CA TRP A 21 38.18 -13.94 -3.38
C TRP A 21 37.22 -13.37 -4.45
N SER A 22 37.27 -13.95 -5.65
CA SER A 22 36.39 -13.58 -6.76
C SER A 22 34.91 -13.85 -6.40
N PHE A 23 34.63 -15.01 -5.79
CA PHE A 23 33.28 -15.36 -5.34
C PHE A 23 32.76 -14.41 -4.24
N LEU A 24 33.60 -14.08 -3.25
CA LEU A 24 33.24 -13.14 -2.19
C LEU A 24 33.02 -11.73 -2.74
N GLY A 25 33.86 -11.29 -3.66
CA GLY A 25 33.71 -9.99 -4.33
C GLY A 25 32.43 -9.91 -5.17
N LEU A 26 32.13 -10.95 -5.93
CA LEU A 26 30.90 -11.05 -6.71
C LEU A 26 29.66 -11.05 -5.81
N ARG A 27 29.69 -11.82 -4.74
CA ARG A 27 28.62 -11.85 -3.73
C ARG A 27 28.38 -10.47 -3.12
N ALA A 28 29.46 -9.78 -2.72
CA ALA A 28 29.36 -8.44 -2.14
C ALA A 28 28.76 -7.42 -3.12
N ARG A 29 29.07 -7.56 -4.40
CA ARG A 29 28.57 -6.66 -5.45
C ARG A 29 27.12 -6.95 -5.83
N LEU A 30 26.69 -8.20 -5.85
CA LEU A 30 25.32 -8.60 -6.22
C LEU A 30 24.33 -8.44 -5.07
N TRP A 31 24.81 -8.54 -3.83
CA TRP A 31 23.97 -8.48 -2.64
C TRP A 31 23.02 -7.27 -2.60
N PRO A 32 23.45 -6.01 -2.82
CA PRO A 32 22.55 -4.86 -2.77
C PRO A 32 21.44 -4.92 -3.84
N VAL A 33 21.76 -5.48 -5.02
CA VAL A 33 20.79 -5.62 -6.12
C VAL A 33 19.77 -6.70 -5.79
N VAL A 34 20.21 -7.87 -5.31
CA VAL A 34 19.31 -8.97 -4.85
C VAL A 34 18.39 -8.46 -3.76
N ARG A 35 18.94 -7.77 -2.79
CA ARG A 35 18.19 -7.17 -1.67
C ARG A 35 17.12 -6.21 -2.15
N SER A 36 17.47 -5.28 -3.05
CA SER A 36 16.54 -4.31 -3.61
C SER A 36 15.40 -4.99 -4.39
N LEU A 37 15.72 -5.96 -5.25
CA LEU A 37 14.72 -6.70 -6.02
C LEU A 37 13.81 -7.55 -5.13
N ALA A 38 14.38 -8.25 -4.15
CA ALA A 38 13.61 -9.03 -3.18
C ALA A 38 12.64 -8.14 -2.40
N ARG A 39 13.13 -7.01 -1.90
CA ARG A 39 12.30 -6.02 -1.21
C ARG A 39 11.17 -5.52 -2.11
N THR A 40 11.46 -5.10 -3.34
CA THR A 40 10.44 -4.61 -4.27
C THR A 40 9.38 -5.68 -4.54
N GLN A 41 9.78 -6.92 -4.80
CA GLN A 41 8.85 -7.99 -5.08
C GLN A 41 7.96 -8.29 -3.89
N VAL A 42 8.52 -8.44 -2.68
CA VAL A 42 7.73 -8.66 -1.46
C VAL A 42 6.82 -7.46 -1.17
N THR A 43 7.31 -6.22 -1.37
CA THR A 43 6.47 -5.03 -1.20
C THR A 43 5.26 -5.05 -2.14
N ASN A 44 5.46 -5.36 -3.41
CA ASN A 44 4.37 -5.42 -4.38
C ASN A 44 3.37 -6.51 -4.00
N THR A 45 3.84 -7.75 -3.79
CA THR A 45 2.97 -8.86 -3.40
C THR A 45 2.22 -8.59 -2.10
N ALA A 46 2.89 -8.06 -1.07
CA ALA A 46 2.23 -7.73 0.20
C ALA A 46 1.22 -6.59 0.03
N SER A 47 1.52 -5.58 -0.81
CA SER A 47 0.56 -4.51 -1.10
C SER A 47 -0.68 -5.01 -1.84
N ASP A 48 -0.49 -5.93 -2.81
CA ASP A 48 -1.60 -6.56 -3.53
C ASP A 48 -2.48 -7.36 -2.55
N LEU A 49 -1.88 -8.18 -1.69
CA LEU A 49 -2.62 -8.94 -0.66
C LEU A 49 -3.36 -8.03 0.34
N ILE A 50 -2.75 -6.93 0.76
CA ILE A 50 -3.42 -5.95 1.63
C ILE A 50 -4.65 -5.37 0.92
N ASN A 51 -4.53 -5.01 -0.35
CA ASN A 51 -5.63 -4.45 -1.12
C ASN A 51 -6.74 -5.46 -1.36
N ASP A 52 -6.38 -6.71 -1.69
CA ASP A 52 -7.32 -7.80 -1.91
C ASP A 52 -8.09 -8.12 -0.61
N ALA A 53 -7.40 -8.21 0.52
CA ALA A 53 -8.02 -8.44 1.83
C ALA A 53 -9.01 -7.32 2.22
N ILE A 54 -8.67 -6.04 1.98
CA ILE A 54 -9.57 -4.92 2.22
C ILE A 54 -10.79 -4.99 1.28
N LEU A 55 -10.55 -5.29 0.00
CA LEU A 55 -11.61 -5.41 -1.00
C LEU A 55 -12.57 -6.55 -0.66
N GLU A 56 -12.08 -7.70 -0.24
CA GLU A 56 -12.89 -8.83 0.23
C GLU A 56 -13.78 -8.42 1.41
N GLN A 57 -13.24 -7.74 2.41
CA GLN A 57 -13.99 -7.21 3.55
C GLN A 57 -15.10 -6.23 3.14
N ILE A 58 -14.88 -5.43 2.08
CA ILE A 58 -15.90 -4.53 1.53
C ILE A 58 -16.98 -5.34 0.81
N MET A 59 -16.59 -6.30 -0.04
CA MET A 59 -17.50 -7.12 -0.84
C MET A 59 -18.37 -8.02 0.03
N ASP A 60 -17.83 -8.56 1.10
CA ASP A 60 -18.56 -9.37 2.08
C ASP A 60 -19.45 -8.53 3.02
N GLY A 61 -19.45 -7.22 2.85
CA GLY A 61 -20.25 -6.30 3.66
C GLY A 61 -19.81 -6.20 5.11
N GLN A 62 -18.57 -6.56 5.40
CA GLN A 62 -17.98 -6.35 6.74
C GLN A 62 -17.67 -4.88 6.96
N ILE A 63 -17.11 -4.20 5.92
CA ILE A 63 -16.88 -2.76 5.95
C ILE A 63 -18.10 -2.06 5.36
N GLN A 64 -18.91 -1.46 6.23
CA GLN A 64 -20.10 -0.69 5.85
C GLN A 64 -19.96 0.73 6.39
N TYR A 65 -20.13 1.73 5.51
CA TYR A 65 -20.00 3.13 5.86
C TYR A 65 -20.92 3.56 7.02
N ASP A 66 -22.18 3.19 6.95
CA ASP A 66 -23.23 3.53 7.93
C ASP A 66 -23.03 2.88 9.32
N ARG A 67 -22.21 1.83 9.42
CA ARG A 67 -21.79 1.28 10.71
C ARG A 67 -20.60 2.02 11.32
N ILE A 68 -19.75 2.59 10.45
CA ILE A 68 -18.53 3.31 10.86
C ILE A 68 -18.85 4.76 11.17
N VAL A 69 -19.69 5.38 10.33
CA VAL A 69 -19.99 6.80 10.38
C VAL A 69 -21.49 7.01 10.45
N TYR A 70 -21.96 7.83 11.36
CA TYR A 70 -23.35 8.24 11.43
C TYR A 70 -23.48 9.76 11.60
N PHE A 71 -24.58 10.30 11.03
CA PHE A 71 -24.86 11.72 11.03
C PHE A 71 -25.82 12.06 12.16
N GLU A 72 -25.48 13.03 13.00
CA GLU A 72 -26.45 13.69 13.86
C GLU A 72 -27.19 14.76 13.08
N LYS A 73 -28.51 14.79 13.26
CA LYS A 73 -29.39 15.77 12.62
C LYS A 73 -30.10 16.62 13.67
N ASP A 74 -30.32 17.88 13.35
CA ASP A 74 -31.18 18.75 14.16
C ASP A 74 -32.68 18.45 13.96
N LEU A 75 -33.53 19.19 14.66
CA LEU A 75 -34.99 19.05 14.55
C LEU A 75 -35.55 19.33 13.14
N ASN A 76 -34.75 20.00 12.29
CA ASN A 76 -35.10 20.33 10.91
C ASN A 76 -34.53 19.33 9.91
N GLY A 77 -33.84 18.28 10.38
CA GLY A 77 -33.22 17.26 9.54
C GLY A 77 -31.85 17.63 8.99
N ARG A 78 -31.26 18.76 9.40
CA ARG A 78 -29.95 19.23 8.96
C ARG A 78 -28.85 18.47 9.68
N ILE A 79 -27.81 18.08 8.96
CA ILE A 79 -26.65 17.40 9.54
C ILE A 79 -25.89 18.43 10.39
N THR A 80 -25.75 18.16 11.68
CA THR A 80 -25.06 19.01 12.66
C THR A 80 -23.72 18.45 13.10
N ALA A 81 -23.57 17.13 13.06
CA ALA A 81 -22.31 16.47 13.39
C ALA A 81 -22.17 15.14 12.65
N LEU A 82 -20.91 14.76 12.43
CA LEU A 82 -20.53 13.45 11.96
C LEU A 82 -19.80 12.75 13.11
N LYS A 83 -20.29 11.56 13.49
CA LYS A 83 -19.70 10.75 14.56
C LYS A 83 -19.16 9.45 14.01
N THR A 84 -18.01 9.06 14.52
CA THR A 84 -17.36 7.80 14.18
C THR A 84 -17.60 6.76 15.29
N ASN A 85 -18.03 5.57 14.91
CA ASN A 85 -18.19 4.43 15.80
C ASN A 85 -16.83 3.77 16.04
N MET A 86 -16.14 4.18 17.10
CA MET A 86 -14.80 3.67 17.41
C MET A 86 -14.80 2.19 17.77
N ALA A 87 -15.90 1.62 18.26
CA ALA A 87 -16.00 0.18 18.53
C ALA A 87 -15.95 -0.61 17.21
N GLU A 88 -16.71 -0.17 16.21
CA GLU A 88 -16.71 -0.77 14.88
C GLU A 88 -15.36 -0.59 14.17
N VAL A 89 -14.78 0.60 14.24
CA VAL A 89 -13.44 0.86 13.70
C VAL A 89 -12.40 -0.11 14.29
N ASN A 90 -12.39 -0.30 15.62
CA ASN A 90 -11.43 -1.18 16.26
C ASN A 90 -11.69 -2.67 15.93
N ARG A 91 -12.96 -3.07 15.79
CA ARG A 91 -13.32 -4.42 15.34
C ARG A 91 -12.77 -4.69 13.94
N LEU A 92 -13.10 -3.82 12.98
CA LEU A 92 -12.65 -3.92 11.59
C LEU A 92 -11.13 -3.90 11.47
N LYS A 93 -10.46 -3.00 12.21
CA LYS A 93 -9.01 -2.97 12.28
C LYS A 93 -8.43 -4.33 12.65
N THR A 94 -8.94 -4.95 13.70
CA THR A 94 -8.43 -6.23 14.20
C THR A 94 -8.69 -7.36 13.20
N GLU A 95 -9.89 -7.45 12.65
CA GLU A 95 -10.28 -8.48 11.69
C GLU A 95 -9.47 -8.38 10.39
N THR A 96 -9.36 -7.17 9.83
CA THR A 96 -8.60 -6.93 8.60
C THR A 96 -7.10 -7.22 8.81
N LEU A 97 -6.51 -6.79 9.93
CA LEU A 97 -5.10 -7.07 10.20
C LEU A 97 -4.82 -8.57 10.39
N ASN A 98 -5.72 -9.31 11.03
CA ASN A 98 -5.58 -10.76 11.16
C ASN A 98 -5.59 -11.44 9.78
N LEU A 99 -6.55 -11.08 8.93
CA LEU A 99 -6.65 -11.61 7.56
C LEU A 99 -5.38 -11.30 6.76
N ILE A 100 -4.94 -10.05 6.75
CA ILE A 100 -3.72 -9.62 6.05
C ILE A 100 -2.48 -10.38 6.55
N ASN A 101 -2.33 -10.53 7.87
CA ASN A 101 -1.19 -11.22 8.45
C ASN A 101 -1.17 -12.69 8.05
N ASP A 102 -2.32 -13.35 8.08
CA ASP A 102 -2.45 -14.76 7.70
C ASP A 102 -2.15 -14.96 6.22
N GLU A 103 -2.64 -14.11 5.34
CA GLU A 103 -2.39 -14.18 3.90
C GLU A 103 -0.93 -13.91 3.53
N ILE A 104 -0.30 -12.90 4.15
CA ILE A 104 1.11 -12.60 3.90
C ILE A 104 2.00 -13.76 4.36
N LEU A 105 1.72 -14.36 5.53
CA LEU A 105 2.49 -15.49 6.04
C LEU A 105 2.26 -16.79 5.27
N ALA A 106 1.10 -16.94 4.63
CA ALA A 106 0.77 -18.10 3.80
C ALA A 106 1.45 -18.08 2.43
N GLN A 107 2.11 -16.97 2.03
CA GLN A 107 2.74 -16.86 0.71
C GLN A 107 3.87 -17.85 0.51
N ASP A 108 3.77 -18.60 -0.60
CA ASP A 108 4.77 -19.57 -0.99
C ASP A 108 6.10 -18.92 -1.40
N THR A 109 7.18 -19.52 -0.93
CA THR A 109 8.55 -19.09 -1.20
C THR A 109 8.90 -19.11 -2.70
N GLU A 110 8.24 -19.96 -3.49
CA GLU A 110 8.50 -20.08 -4.93
C GLU A 110 8.02 -18.86 -5.72
N ASN A 111 6.93 -18.22 -5.27
CA ASN A 111 6.35 -17.05 -5.91
C ASN A 111 7.12 -15.75 -5.61
N LEU A 112 7.92 -15.75 -4.54
CA LEU A 112 8.68 -14.57 -4.10
C LEU A 112 10.14 -14.59 -4.56
N GLY A 113 10.54 -15.50 -5.46
CA GLY A 113 11.92 -15.68 -5.90
C GLY A 113 12.41 -14.57 -6.83
N VAL A 114 13.66 -14.12 -6.64
CA VAL A 114 14.35 -13.19 -7.56
C VAL A 114 15.07 -13.99 -8.64
N SER A 115 14.69 -13.82 -9.91
CA SER A 115 15.34 -14.54 -11.03
C SER A 115 16.77 -14.05 -11.26
N LEU A 116 17.70 -14.98 -11.50
CA LEU A 116 19.11 -14.66 -11.79
C LEU A 116 19.28 -13.84 -13.08
N GLY A 117 18.38 -14.03 -14.06
CA GLY A 117 18.41 -13.24 -15.28
C GLY A 117 18.18 -11.75 -15.04
N SER A 118 17.35 -11.40 -14.08
CA SER A 118 17.12 -10.00 -13.66
C SER A 118 18.34 -9.37 -12.98
N LEU A 119 19.27 -10.19 -12.46
CA LEU A 119 20.49 -9.71 -11.80
C LEU A 119 21.66 -9.47 -12.76
N ILE A 120 21.78 -10.28 -13.80
CA ILE A 120 22.96 -10.29 -14.69
C ILE A 120 22.72 -9.35 -15.88
N LEU A 121 21.60 -9.48 -16.56
CA LEU A 121 21.24 -8.69 -17.74
C LEU A 121 19.72 -8.45 -17.74
N PRO A 122 19.23 -7.50 -16.92
CA PRO A 122 17.79 -7.24 -16.78
C PRO A 122 17.10 -6.89 -18.09
N GLU A 123 17.82 -6.25 -19.02
CA GLU A 123 17.27 -5.84 -20.32
C GLU A 123 16.87 -7.02 -21.21
N PHE A 124 17.55 -8.18 -21.11
CA PHE A 124 17.34 -9.33 -21.99
C PHE A 124 16.76 -10.55 -21.28
N PHE A 125 17.03 -10.71 -19.98
CA PHE A 125 16.74 -11.93 -19.24
C PHE A 125 15.87 -11.68 -18.00
N SER A 126 15.16 -10.53 -17.92
CA SER A 126 14.25 -10.25 -16.83
C SER A 126 13.24 -11.39 -16.67
N GLY A 127 13.08 -11.87 -15.44
CA GLY A 127 12.16 -12.95 -15.10
C GLY A 127 12.60 -14.36 -15.57
N LYS A 128 13.76 -14.50 -16.21
CA LYS A 128 14.26 -15.81 -16.73
C LYS A 128 15.39 -16.37 -15.88
N GLY A 129 15.53 -17.72 -15.93
CA GLY A 129 16.57 -18.45 -15.21
C GLY A 129 16.15 -18.93 -13.83
N PRO A 130 17.05 -19.62 -13.11
CA PRO A 130 16.77 -20.06 -11.75
C PRO A 130 16.55 -18.88 -10.82
N SER A 131 15.60 -19.02 -9.90
CA SER A 131 15.26 -17.99 -8.92
C SER A 131 16.01 -18.18 -7.61
N ILE A 132 16.42 -17.07 -7.01
CA ILE A 132 16.90 -17.02 -5.62
C ILE A 132 15.65 -16.98 -4.75
N PRO A 133 15.41 -17.97 -3.88
CA PRO A 133 14.21 -18.01 -3.06
C PRO A 133 14.23 -16.88 -2.03
N VAL A 134 13.10 -16.19 -1.91
CA VAL A 134 12.84 -15.20 -0.87
C VAL A 134 11.76 -15.78 0.04
N ARG A 135 11.99 -15.80 1.33
CA ARG A 135 11.03 -16.33 2.31
C ARG A 135 10.61 -15.24 3.28
N ILE A 136 9.32 -15.08 3.49
CA ILE A 136 8.79 -14.27 4.59
C ILE A 136 8.94 -15.10 5.87
N LEU A 137 9.64 -14.55 6.87
CA LEU A 137 9.87 -15.22 8.15
C LEU A 137 8.87 -14.84 9.20
N ALA A 138 8.53 -13.56 9.26
CA ALA A 138 7.66 -13.02 10.29
C ALA A 138 7.11 -11.64 9.90
N ILE A 139 5.97 -11.32 10.44
CA ILE A 139 5.45 -9.97 10.57
C ILE A 139 5.78 -9.47 11.97
N ARG A 140 6.50 -8.36 12.07
CA ARG A 140 6.94 -7.80 13.38
C ARG A 140 5.89 -6.91 14.00
N ASN A 141 5.25 -6.12 13.17
CA ASN A 141 4.20 -5.19 13.57
C ASN A 141 3.23 -5.00 12.42
N SER A 142 1.97 -4.84 12.73
CA SER A 142 0.94 -4.45 11.78
C SER A 142 0.02 -3.45 12.44
N ASP A 143 -0.33 -2.40 11.71
CA ASP A 143 -1.28 -1.38 12.15
C ASP A 143 -2.20 -0.98 11.02
N ALA A 144 -3.43 -0.61 11.38
CA ALA A 144 -4.40 -0.06 10.45
C ALA A 144 -5.09 1.14 11.09
N SER A 145 -5.38 2.15 10.28
CA SER A 145 -6.11 3.33 10.72
C SER A 145 -7.13 3.76 9.69
N PHE A 146 -8.26 4.28 10.16
CA PHE A 146 -9.28 4.89 9.33
C PHE A 146 -9.12 6.41 9.39
N GLN A 147 -9.09 7.06 8.22
CA GLN A 147 -8.98 8.50 8.10
C GLN A 147 -10.15 9.04 7.28
N SER A 148 -10.80 10.10 7.79
CA SER A 148 -11.82 10.83 7.05
C SER A 148 -11.21 12.09 6.44
N GLU A 149 -11.30 12.20 5.13
CA GLU A 149 -10.89 13.37 4.37
C GLU A 149 -12.13 14.10 3.86
N PHE A 150 -12.15 15.43 4.00
CA PHE A 150 -13.25 16.28 3.55
C PHE A 150 -12.73 17.21 2.48
N THR A 151 -13.39 17.21 1.31
CA THR A 151 -13.03 18.04 0.17
C THR A 151 -14.27 18.79 -0.31
N GLU A 152 -14.14 20.04 -0.68
CA GLU A 152 -15.20 20.81 -1.29
C GLU A 152 -15.56 20.21 -2.67
N ALA A 153 -16.82 19.88 -2.89
CA ALA A 153 -17.30 19.21 -4.10
C ALA A 153 -18.24 20.09 -4.96
N GLY A 154 -18.44 21.35 -4.56
CA GLY A 154 -19.31 22.31 -5.23
C GLY A 154 -19.99 23.24 -4.25
N ILE A 155 -20.97 24.03 -4.75
CA ILE A 155 -21.72 24.97 -3.89
C ILE A 155 -22.51 24.17 -2.86
N ASN A 156 -22.16 24.33 -1.57
CA ASN A 156 -22.77 23.63 -0.43
C ASN A 156 -22.71 22.08 -0.51
N GLN A 157 -21.69 21.56 -1.14
CA GLN A 157 -21.45 20.11 -1.20
C GLN A 157 -20.05 19.81 -0.65
N THR A 158 -19.98 18.84 0.27
CA THR A 158 -18.72 18.35 0.83
C THR A 158 -18.61 16.89 0.49
N LEU A 159 -17.52 16.50 -0.18
CA LEU A 159 -17.16 15.14 -0.41
C LEU A 159 -16.40 14.63 0.81
N GLN A 160 -16.92 13.59 1.43
CA GLN A 160 -16.22 12.84 2.46
C GLN A 160 -15.68 11.54 1.86
N LYS A 161 -14.38 11.32 2.02
CA LYS A 161 -13.72 10.04 1.72
C LYS A 161 -13.30 9.38 3.02
N LEU A 162 -13.68 8.13 3.20
CA LEU A 162 -13.18 7.29 4.28
C LEU A 162 -12.07 6.41 3.70
N ARG A 163 -10.86 6.57 4.21
CA ARG A 163 -9.66 5.85 3.78
C ARG A 163 -9.20 4.93 4.88
N MET A 164 -8.73 3.76 4.49
CA MET A 164 -8.04 2.83 5.36
C MET A 164 -6.57 2.81 4.97
N ASP A 165 -5.70 3.11 5.93
CA ASP A 165 -4.25 3.06 5.80
C ASP A 165 -3.75 1.85 6.59
N VAL A 166 -3.00 0.97 5.93
CA VAL A 166 -2.42 -0.24 6.53
C VAL A 166 -0.91 -0.17 6.44
N ILE A 167 -0.24 -0.51 7.53
CA ILE A 167 1.22 -0.56 7.64
C ILE A 167 1.61 -1.90 8.22
N VAL A 168 2.54 -2.62 7.57
CA VAL A 168 3.01 -3.93 7.98
C VAL A 168 4.52 -3.98 7.92
N ASP A 169 5.17 -4.38 9.02
CA ASP A 169 6.62 -4.60 9.07
C ASP A 169 6.92 -6.07 8.78
N VAL A 170 7.46 -6.33 7.59
CA VAL A 170 7.76 -7.67 7.10
C VAL A 170 9.24 -7.98 7.26
N THR A 171 9.56 -9.15 7.78
CA THR A 171 10.93 -9.68 7.84
C THR A 171 11.08 -10.81 6.83
N ILE A 172 12.03 -10.67 5.92
CA ILE A 172 12.36 -11.65 4.89
C ILE A 172 13.72 -12.29 5.11
N LEU A 173 13.88 -13.51 4.58
CA LEU A 173 15.15 -14.21 4.46
C LEU A 173 15.51 -14.35 2.98
N VAL A 174 16.68 -13.86 2.61
CA VAL A 174 17.22 -14.00 1.26
C VAL A 174 18.72 -14.28 1.34
N LEU A 175 19.20 -15.31 0.65
CA LEU A 175 20.62 -15.76 0.67
C LEU A 175 21.22 -15.90 2.07
N GLY A 176 20.42 -16.33 3.06
CA GLY A 176 20.85 -16.54 4.45
C GLY A 176 20.98 -15.26 5.28
N GLN A 177 20.54 -14.13 4.78
CA GLN A 177 20.46 -12.87 5.53
C GLN A 177 19.00 -12.43 5.71
N THR A 178 18.72 -11.86 6.86
CA THR A 178 17.40 -11.32 7.19
C THR A 178 17.36 -9.83 6.98
N GLU A 179 16.23 -9.34 6.45
CA GLU A 179 15.94 -7.93 6.31
C GLU A 179 14.52 -7.65 6.78
N THR A 180 14.33 -6.53 7.48
CA THR A 180 13.01 -6.03 7.88
C THR A 180 12.77 -4.70 7.19
N PHE A 181 11.57 -4.54 6.64
CA PHE A 181 11.14 -3.28 6.02
C PHE A 181 9.62 -3.14 6.15
N THR A 182 9.17 -1.90 6.02
CA THR A 182 7.76 -1.56 6.13
C THR A 182 7.10 -1.59 4.74
N VAL A 183 5.96 -2.23 4.66
CA VAL A 183 5.01 -2.16 3.54
C VAL A 183 3.83 -1.33 4.00
N SER A 184 3.38 -0.40 3.18
CA SER A 184 2.20 0.40 3.44
C SER A 184 1.28 0.41 2.22
N SER A 185 -0.02 0.33 2.46
CA SER A 185 -1.04 0.47 1.44
C SER A 185 -2.17 1.35 1.94
N GLN A 186 -2.81 2.07 1.01
CA GLN A 186 -3.93 2.95 1.28
C GLN A 186 -5.07 2.62 0.33
N MET A 187 -6.28 2.50 0.86
CA MET A 187 -7.48 2.25 0.05
C MET A 187 -8.63 3.16 0.51
N VAL A 188 -9.35 3.73 -0.44
CA VAL A 188 -10.63 4.41 -0.16
C VAL A 188 -11.70 3.33 0.01
N VAL A 189 -12.24 3.22 1.23
CA VAL A 189 -13.23 2.20 1.58
C VAL A 189 -14.67 2.69 1.42
N ALA A 190 -14.87 4.02 1.47
CA ALA A 190 -16.18 4.64 1.19
C ALA A 190 -16.01 6.10 0.77
N GLU A 191 -16.98 6.56 -0.01
CA GLU A 191 -17.10 7.96 -0.45
C GLU A 191 -18.55 8.41 -0.34
N THR A 192 -18.79 9.61 0.22
CA THR A 192 -20.14 10.15 0.41
C THR A 192 -20.13 11.65 0.15
N ILE A 193 -21.15 12.13 -0.57
CA ILE A 193 -21.36 13.57 -0.77
C ILE A 193 -22.41 14.06 0.25
N ILE A 194 -21.99 14.98 1.09
CA ILE A 194 -22.88 15.68 2.04
C ILE A 194 -23.36 16.94 1.36
N VAL A 195 -24.67 17.04 1.15
CA VAL A 195 -25.31 18.21 0.55
C VAL A 195 -25.90 19.10 1.66
N GLY A 196 -25.40 20.32 1.74
CA GLY A 196 -25.93 21.36 2.63
C GLY A 196 -27.06 22.16 1.98
N ASP A 197 -27.72 23.01 2.78
CA ASP A 197 -28.76 23.93 2.26
C ASP A 197 -28.14 25.01 1.38
N VAL A 198 -28.78 25.36 0.27
CA VAL A 198 -28.41 26.49 -0.57
C VAL A 198 -28.77 27.78 0.17
N PRO A 199 -27.82 28.72 0.43
CA PRO A 199 -28.14 29.98 1.06
C PRO A 199 -29.19 30.76 0.25
N ALA A 200 -30.24 31.28 0.92
CA ALA A 200 -31.31 32.03 0.28
C ALA A 200 -30.82 33.25 -0.52
N THR A 201 -29.64 33.77 -0.20
CA THR A 201 -29.00 34.92 -0.87
C THR A 201 -28.61 34.63 -2.33
N TYR A 202 -28.36 33.35 -2.70
CA TYR A 202 -28.07 32.99 -4.11
C TYR A 202 -29.30 32.96 -4.99
N LEU A 203 -30.50 32.88 -4.44
CA LEU A 203 -31.77 32.86 -5.18
C LEU A 203 -32.26 34.30 -5.54
N GLN A 204 -31.78 35.34 -4.85
CA GLN A 204 -32.21 36.71 -5.08
C GLN A 204 -31.45 37.47 -6.18
N THR A 205 -30.23 37.00 -6.57
CA THR A 205 -29.42 37.73 -7.56
C THR A 205 -29.86 37.51 -9.02
N GLY A 206 -30.78 36.57 -9.25
CA GLY A 206 -31.28 36.23 -10.60
C GLY A 206 -32.63 36.90 -10.99
N GLY A 207 -33.28 37.62 -10.07
CA GLY A 207 -34.66 38.07 -10.26
C GLY A 207 -34.89 39.57 -10.53
N ASP A 208 -33.86 40.40 -10.42
CA ASP A 208 -34.10 41.87 -10.42
C ASP A 208 -33.57 42.66 -11.63
N TYR A 209 -33.33 41.99 -12.75
CA TYR A 209 -32.99 42.71 -14.00
C TYR A 209 -34.16 42.86 -14.98
N GLY A 210 -35.42 42.60 -14.54
CA GLY A 210 -36.58 42.57 -15.47
C GLY A 210 -37.64 43.65 -15.28
N SER A 211 -37.59 44.52 -14.26
CA SER A 211 -38.75 45.42 -13.96
C SER A 211 -38.55 46.93 -14.00
N GLN A 212 -37.46 47.44 -14.58
CA GLN A 212 -37.24 48.88 -14.70
C GLN A 212 -37.17 49.40 -16.14
N ARG A 213 -37.94 48.85 -17.08
CA ARG A 213 -38.07 49.43 -18.42
C ARG A 213 -39.52 49.46 -18.92
N GLU A 214 -40.45 49.95 -18.11
CA GLU A 214 -41.77 50.33 -18.63
C GLU A 214 -42.42 51.38 -17.78
N ASN A 215 -41.88 52.60 -17.84
CA ASN A 215 -42.66 53.80 -17.53
C ASN A 215 -41.89 55.12 -17.82
N GLN A 216 -41.46 55.30 -19.10
CA GLN A 216 -41.15 56.65 -19.60
C GLN A 216 -41.56 56.68 -21.09
N GLY A 217 -42.84 57.02 -21.32
CA GLY A 217 -43.34 57.31 -22.69
C GLY A 217 -44.85 57.45 -22.76
N ALA A 218 -45.42 58.46 -22.08
CA ALA A 218 -46.71 59.03 -22.43
C ALA A 218 -46.98 60.33 -21.65
N ALA A 219 -46.57 61.47 -22.20
CA ALA A 219 -47.27 62.77 -22.16
C ALA A 219 -46.47 63.77 -23.01
#